data_a6588a8208755acaf122802124816305
#
_entry.id   a6588a8208755acaf122802124816305
#
_cell.length_a   1.000
_cell.length_b   1.000
_cell.length_c   1.000
_cell.angle_alpha   90.00
_cell.angle_beta   90.00
_cell.angle_gamma   90.00
#
_symmetry.space_group_name_H-M   'P 1'
#
loop_
_entity.id
_entity.type
_entity.pdbx_description
1 polymer ?
#
loop_
_entity_poly.entity_id
_entity_poly.type
_entity_poly.pdbx_seq_one_letter_code
_entity_poly.pdbx_strand_id
1 'polypeptide(L)'
;KVFLSLKATGTVTFFNAGVTKYLVADEMKKFGTIKNAQGKALLKMLGLSPTKLAAVFNSYGGKQERFQENVYNKMDKNMFIKFLRSGIGYGYHYVHAKKPTEIHHFKMTKAFMNKLANPRSAIAFYGGKTSAGKRVDIEIDTPNITLKINIRNKQGGVYPSHIMCDYIFKSYK
;
A
#
# COMPACT_ATOMS: atom_id res chain seq x y z
N LYS A 1 22.45 22.30 2.42
CA LYS A 1 21.00 22.25 2.71
C LYS A 1 20.67 20.83 3.17
N VAL A 2 19.92 20.70 4.27
CA VAL A 2 19.41 19.42 4.77
C VAL A 2 17.90 19.43 4.58
N PHE A 3 17.38 18.40 3.90
CA PHE A 3 15.94 18.24 3.72
C PHE A 3 15.42 17.28 4.78
N LEU A 4 14.34 17.67 5.48
CA LEU A 4 13.75 16.90 6.56
C LEU A 4 12.28 16.57 6.22
N SER A 5 11.88 15.32 6.46
CA SER A 5 10.48 14.93 6.54
C SER A 5 10.19 14.58 8.00
N LEU A 6 9.47 15.46 8.69
CA LEU A 6 9.12 15.29 10.10
C LEU A 6 7.72 14.69 10.22
N LYS A 7 7.60 13.68 11.05
CA LYS A 7 6.32 13.06 11.42
C LYS A 7 6.20 13.04 12.94
N ALA A 8 5.14 13.62 13.45
CA ALA A 8 4.74 13.51 14.83
C ALA A 8 3.70 12.39 15.00
N THR A 9 3.35 12.09 16.21
CA THR A 9 2.39 11.05 16.65
C THR A 9 1.27 10.71 15.66
N GLY A 10 0.97 9.42 15.50
CA GLY A 10 -0.11 8.90 14.67
C GLY A 10 0.33 7.90 13.61
N THR A 11 -0.54 7.61 12.68
CA THR A 11 -0.23 6.74 11.54
C THR A 11 0.72 7.46 10.60
N VAL A 12 1.86 6.86 10.35
CA VAL A 12 2.89 7.45 9.51
C VAL A 12 2.76 6.94 8.10
N THR A 13 2.34 7.81 7.23
CA THR A 13 2.14 7.52 5.82
C THR A 13 3.35 7.98 5.01
N PHE A 14 3.99 7.07 4.30
CA PHE A 14 5.04 7.42 3.33
C PHE A 14 4.46 8.14 2.12
N PHE A 15 3.34 7.63 1.61
CA PHE A 15 2.61 8.30 0.54
C PHE A 15 1.11 7.98 0.62
N ASN A 16 0.32 8.87 0.04
CA ASN A 16 -1.11 8.73 -0.16
C ASN A 16 -1.43 9.28 -1.56
N ALA A 17 -1.93 8.43 -2.44
CA ALA A 17 -2.20 8.79 -3.82
C ALA A 17 -3.63 8.45 -4.23
N GLY A 18 -4.22 9.30 -5.07
CA GLY A 18 -5.52 9.05 -5.68
C GLY A 18 -5.46 7.94 -6.73
N VAL A 19 -6.42 7.03 -6.72
CA VAL A 19 -6.47 5.89 -7.66
C VAL A 19 -7.76 5.79 -8.46
N THR A 20 -8.67 6.74 -8.34
CA THR A 20 -9.98 6.73 -9.02
C THR A 20 -9.89 6.59 -10.54
N LYS A 21 -8.85 7.18 -11.14
CA LYS A 21 -8.58 7.09 -12.59
C LYS A 21 -8.08 5.71 -13.02
N TYR A 22 -7.54 4.93 -12.11
CA TYR A 22 -6.95 3.62 -12.36
C TYR A 22 -7.87 2.49 -11.93
N LEU A 23 -8.50 2.63 -10.77
CA LEU A 23 -9.45 1.66 -10.23
C LEU A 23 -10.88 2.18 -10.44
N VAL A 24 -11.31 2.14 -11.70
CA VAL A 24 -12.54 2.77 -12.18
C VAL A 24 -13.77 2.04 -11.65
N ALA A 25 -14.62 2.76 -10.93
CA ALA A 25 -15.82 2.21 -10.29
C ALA A 25 -16.79 1.55 -11.31
N ASP A 26 -16.99 2.18 -12.46
CA ASP A 26 -17.91 1.67 -13.49
C ASP A 26 -17.42 0.38 -14.13
N GLU A 27 -16.10 0.20 -14.26
CA GLU A 27 -15.53 -1.07 -14.71
C GLU A 27 -15.78 -2.19 -13.69
N MET A 28 -15.60 -1.92 -12.41
CA MET A 28 -15.89 -2.88 -11.34
C MET A 28 -17.36 -3.25 -11.29
N LYS A 29 -18.27 -2.25 -11.38
CA LYS A 29 -19.71 -2.49 -11.38
C LYS A 29 -20.15 -3.32 -12.59
N LYS A 30 -19.76 -2.87 -13.79
CA LYS A 30 -20.26 -3.43 -15.06
C LYS A 30 -19.63 -4.78 -15.39
N PHE A 31 -18.33 -4.95 -15.10
CA PHE A 31 -17.56 -6.11 -15.55
C PHE A 31 -17.06 -7.00 -14.41
N GLY A 32 -17.24 -6.61 -13.15
CA GLY A 32 -16.67 -7.34 -12.01
C GLY A 32 -15.14 -7.40 -12.01
N THR A 33 -14.48 -6.46 -12.68
CA THR A 33 -13.01 -6.44 -12.81
C THR A 33 -12.53 -5.05 -13.24
N ILE A 34 -11.20 -4.85 -13.31
CA ILE A 34 -10.57 -3.67 -13.89
C ILE A 34 -10.15 -3.97 -15.33
N LYS A 35 -10.53 -3.13 -16.27
CA LYS A 35 -10.27 -3.29 -17.71
C LYS A 35 -9.14 -2.40 -18.21
N ASN A 36 -9.03 -1.17 -17.70
CA ASN A 36 -8.03 -0.22 -18.17
C ASN A 36 -6.59 -0.67 -17.88
N ALA A 37 -5.67 -0.32 -18.77
CA ALA A 37 -4.29 -0.79 -18.73
C ALA A 37 -3.54 -0.33 -17.47
N GLN A 38 -3.75 0.93 -17.05
CA GLN A 38 -3.06 1.50 -15.90
C GLN A 38 -3.52 0.84 -14.59
N GLY A 39 -4.81 0.59 -14.45
CA GLY A 39 -5.36 -0.12 -13.29
C GLY A 39 -4.85 -1.55 -13.21
N LYS A 40 -4.82 -2.27 -14.34
CA LYS A 40 -4.22 -3.61 -14.41
C LYS A 40 -2.73 -3.59 -14.03
N ALA A 41 -1.97 -2.62 -14.52
CA ALA A 41 -0.55 -2.47 -14.19
C ALA A 41 -0.35 -2.20 -12.69
N LEU A 42 -1.15 -1.31 -12.09
CA LEU A 42 -1.12 -1.03 -10.65
C LEU A 42 -1.38 -2.30 -9.82
N LEU A 43 -2.40 -3.07 -10.19
CA LEU A 43 -2.74 -4.29 -9.47
C LEU A 43 -1.70 -5.40 -9.67
N LYS A 44 -1.16 -5.55 -10.89
CA LYS A 44 -0.07 -6.48 -11.19
C LYS A 44 1.19 -6.15 -10.39
N MET A 45 1.52 -4.88 -10.26
CA MET A 45 2.63 -4.43 -9.41
C MET A 45 2.52 -4.94 -7.98
N LEU A 46 1.31 -4.97 -7.43
CA LEU A 46 1.01 -5.44 -6.07
C LEU A 46 0.66 -6.94 -6.00
N GLY A 47 0.64 -7.64 -7.13
CA GLY A 47 0.25 -9.05 -7.22
C GLY A 47 -1.24 -9.31 -6.99
N LEU A 48 -2.09 -8.27 -7.09
CA LEU A 48 -3.53 -8.36 -6.81
C LEU A 48 -4.33 -8.80 -8.03
N SER A 49 -5.36 -9.60 -7.78
CA SER A 49 -6.35 -9.97 -8.79
C SER A 49 -7.36 -8.84 -8.99
N PRO A 50 -7.53 -8.33 -10.23
CA PRO A 50 -8.55 -7.32 -10.53
C PRO A 50 -9.98 -7.77 -10.21
N THR A 51 -10.28 -9.06 -10.41
CA THR A 51 -11.61 -9.63 -10.14
C THR A 51 -11.88 -9.74 -8.64
N LYS A 52 -10.89 -10.23 -7.85
CA LYS A 52 -11.00 -10.31 -6.39
C LYS A 52 -11.13 -8.92 -5.77
N LEU A 53 -10.36 -7.94 -6.26
CA LEU A 53 -10.48 -6.56 -5.81
C LEU A 53 -11.89 -6.01 -6.10
N ALA A 54 -12.39 -6.16 -7.31
CA ALA A 54 -13.74 -5.71 -7.68
C ALA A 54 -14.81 -6.36 -6.80
N ALA A 55 -14.70 -7.66 -6.50
CA ALA A 55 -15.63 -8.37 -5.62
C ALA A 55 -15.70 -7.75 -4.22
N VAL A 56 -14.55 -7.34 -3.65
CA VAL A 56 -14.49 -6.65 -2.34
C VAL A 56 -15.31 -5.35 -2.35
N PHE A 57 -15.22 -4.56 -3.42
CA PHE A 57 -15.90 -3.27 -3.50
C PHE A 57 -17.36 -3.39 -3.97
N ASN A 58 -17.70 -4.41 -4.75
CA ASN A 58 -19.06 -4.67 -5.19
C ASN A 58 -19.95 -5.31 -4.12
N SER A 59 -19.35 -6.00 -3.12
CA SER A 59 -20.11 -6.60 -2.03
C SER A 59 -20.74 -5.51 -1.16
N TYR A 60 -22.00 -5.19 -1.39
CA TYR A 60 -22.73 -4.14 -0.68
C TYR A 60 -23.51 -4.74 0.47
N GLY A 61 -23.30 -4.24 1.72
CA GLY A 61 -24.17 -4.51 2.87
C GLY A 61 -24.22 -5.97 3.37
N GLY A 62 -23.55 -6.89 2.69
CA GLY A 62 -23.49 -8.30 3.05
C GLY A 62 -22.31 -8.63 3.96
N LYS A 63 -22.34 -9.82 4.54
CA LYS A 63 -21.16 -10.40 5.21
C LYS A 63 -20.06 -10.57 4.16
N GLN A 64 -19.12 -9.65 4.14
CA GLN A 64 -18.02 -9.70 3.22
C GLN A 64 -17.08 -10.83 3.64
N GLU A 65 -16.90 -11.81 2.78
CA GLU A 65 -15.90 -12.85 3.00
C GLU A 65 -14.51 -12.20 3.02
N ARG A 66 -13.81 -12.44 4.12
CA ARG A 66 -12.43 -12.00 4.28
C ARG A 66 -11.54 -13.18 3.96
N PHE A 67 -10.56 -12.96 3.10
CA PHE A 67 -9.56 -13.98 2.83
C PHE A 67 -8.19 -13.33 2.62
N GLN A 68 -7.16 -14.12 2.85
CA GLN A 68 -5.78 -13.72 2.63
C GLN A 68 -5.16 -14.53 1.50
N GLU A 69 -4.21 -13.92 0.82
CA GLU A 69 -3.49 -14.53 -0.30
C GLU A 69 -2.01 -14.13 -0.27
N ASN A 70 -1.12 -15.10 -0.44
CA ASN A 70 0.29 -14.79 -0.70
C ASN A 70 0.41 -14.26 -2.13
N VAL A 71 0.82 -13.01 -2.25
CA VAL A 71 0.92 -12.31 -3.55
C VAL A 71 2.36 -12.08 -3.99
N TYR A 72 3.34 -12.48 -3.19
CA TYR A 72 4.76 -12.20 -3.43
C TYR A 72 5.26 -12.65 -4.80
N ASN A 73 4.90 -13.88 -5.23
CA ASN A 73 5.31 -14.41 -6.53
C ASN A 73 4.49 -13.87 -7.70
N LYS A 74 3.39 -13.14 -7.42
CA LYS A 74 2.52 -12.51 -8.42
C LYS A 74 2.88 -11.04 -8.66
N MET A 75 3.69 -10.45 -7.78
CA MET A 75 4.11 -9.06 -7.87
C MET A 75 5.05 -8.81 -9.05
N ASP A 76 4.86 -7.71 -9.76
CA ASP A 76 5.91 -7.11 -10.56
C ASP A 76 6.85 -6.29 -9.67
N LYS A 77 7.89 -6.96 -9.16
CA LYS A 77 8.85 -6.40 -8.21
C LYS A 77 9.62 -5.21 -8.79
N ASN A 78 9.93 -5.25 -10.08
CA ASN A 78 10.64 -4.14 -10.74
C ASN A 78 9.77 -2.89 -10.80
N MET A 79 8.50 -3.04 -11.15
CA MET A 79 7.55 -1.93 -11.15
C MET A 79 7.29 -1.41 -9.73
N PHE A 80 7.18 -2.32 -8.74
CA PHE A 80 7.04 -1.96 -7.32
C PHE A 80 8.21 -1.11 -6.81
N ILE A 81 9.46 -1.49 -7.13
CA ILE A 81 10.65 -0.72 -6.78
C ILE A 81 10.60 0.70 -7.39
N LYS A 82 10.23 0.80 -8.67
CA LYS A 82 10.08 2.10 -9.35
C LYS A 82 8.99 2.95 -8.71
N PHE A 83 7.86 2.34 -8.38
CA PHE A 83 6.75 3.01 -7.72
C PHE A 83 7.14 3.55 -6.34
N LEU A 84 7.79 2.75 -5.50
CA LEU A 84 8.26 3.22 -4.20
C LEU A 84 9.29 4.34 -4.31
N ARG A 85 10.23 4.23 -5.25
CA ARG A 85 11.24 5.28 -5.48
C ARG A 85 10.61 6.61 -5.89
N SER A 86 9.56 6.59 -6.70
CA SER A 86 8.86 7.81 -7.12
C SER A 86 7.92 8.35 -6.03
N GLY A 87 7.28 7.49 -5.25
CA GLY A 87 6.34 7.87 -4.20
C GLY A 87 7.00 8.33 -2.90
N ILE A 88 8.07 7.66 -2.47
CA ILE A 88 8.79 7.97 -1.22
C ILE A 88 10.00 8.87 -1.51
N GLY A 89 10.74 8.61 -2.59
CA GLY A 89 11.93 9.38 -2.96
C GLY A 89 13.15 9.10 -2.08
N TYR A 90 14.21 9.87 -2.30
CA TYR A 90 15.45 9.83 -1.50
C TYR A 90 16.13 11.22 -1.52
N GLY A 91 17.21 11.37 -0.75
CA GLY A 91 17.95 12.65 -0.63
C GLY A 91 17.48 13.50 0.55
N TYR A 92 16.80 12.91 1.53
CA TYR A 92 16.33 13.62 2.72
C TYR A 92 16.47 12.75 3.97
N HIS A 93 16.29 13.39 5.14
CA HIS A 93 16.17 12.71 6.42
C HIS A 93 14.70 12.55 6.79
N TYR A 94 14.29 11.34 7.12
CA TYR A 94 12.98 11.04 7.64
C TYR A 94 13.06 10.83 9.14
N VAL A 95 12.28 11.60 9.89
CA VAL A 95 12.26 11.55 11.35
C VAL A 95 10.82 11.37 11.81
N HIS A 96 10.57 10.31 12.56
CA HIS A 96 9.28 10.02 13.15
C HIS A 96 9.39 9.93 14.66
N ALA A 97 8.85 10.91 15.36
CA ALA A 97 8.68 10.92 16.80
C ALA A 97 7.35 10.24 17.14
N LYS A 98 7.37 8.92 17.35
CA LYS A 98 6.18 8.14 17.67
C LYS A 98 5.73 8.36 19.10
N LYS A 99 6.70 8.50 20.01
CA LYS A 99 6.56 8.86 21.42
C LYS A 99 7.76 9.72 21.80
N PRO A 100 7.72 10.44 22.93
CA PRO A 100 8.88 11.23 23.39
C PRO A 100 10.19 10.43 23.47
N THR A 101 10.10 9.13 23.73
CA THR A 101 11.23 8.22 23.90
C THR A 101 11.48 7.30 22.70
N GLU A 102 10.65 7.36 21.65
CA GLU A 102 10.74 6.48 20.48
C GLU A 102 10.81 7.32 19.20
N ILE A 103 12.05 7.55 18.73
CA ILE A 103 12.32 8.32 17.53
C ILE A 103 12.93 7.40 16.48
N HIS A 104 12.27 7.27 15.33
CA HIS A 104 12.82 6.60 14.17
C HIS A 104 13.45 7.64 13.25
N HIS A 105 14.71 7.43 12.90
CA HIS A 105 15.43 8.30 11.99
C HIS A 105 16.06 7.47 10.86
N PHE A 106 15.76 7.86 9.62
CA PHE A 106 16.35 7.29 8.42
C PHE A 106 16.98 8.38 7.57
N LYS A 107 18.21 8.17 7.16
CA LYS A 107 18.77 8.91 6.04
C LYS A 107 18.30 8.21 4.77
N MET A 108 17.34 8.82 4.06
CA MET A 108 16.74 8.28 2.84
C MET A 108 17.76 8.39 1.69
N THR A 109 18.75 7.52 1.70
CA THR A 109 19.72 7.38 0.61
C THR A 109 19.17 6.47 -0.48
N LYS A 110 19.76 6.51 -1.68
CA LYS A 110 19.43 5.56 -2.76
C LYS A 110 19.64 4.11 -2.32
N ALA A 111 20.71 3.84 -1.55
CA ALA A 111 21.01 2.50 -1.03
C ALA A 111 19.94 2.04 -0.02
N PHE A 112 19.54 2.93 0.91
CA PHE A 112 18.47 2.63 1.88
C PHE A 112 17.14 2.39 1.18
N MET A 113 16.77 3.23 0.19
CA MET A 113 15.57 3.05 -0.61
C MET A 113 15.56 1.71 -1.35
N ASN A 114 16.70 1.28 -1.89
CA ASN A 114 16.81 -0.01 -2.56
C ASN A 114 16.57 -1.18 -1.58
N LYS A 115 17.07 -1.10 -0.35
CA LYS A 115 16.79 -2.10 0.69
C LYS A 115 15.30 -2.09 1.10
N LEU A 116 14.75 -0.90 1.31
CA LEU A 116 13.33 -0.71 1.66
C LEU A 116 12.41 -1.23 0.57
N ALA A 117 12.77 -1.03 -0.70
CA ALA A 117 12.01 -1.48 -1.86
C ALA A 117 12.23 -2.96 -2.23
N ASN A 118 13.01 -3.73 -1.46
CA ASN A 118 13.29 -5.13 -1.74
C ASN A 118 12.35 -6.07 -0.95
N PRO A 119 11.20 -6.48 -1.50
CA PRO A 119 10.25 -7.31 -0.79
C PRO A 119 10.82 -8.71 -0.59
N ARG A 120 10.56 -9.30 0.59
CA ARG A 120 10.87 -10.70 0.95
C ARG A 120 9.63 -11.57 1.00
N SER A 121 8.51 -10.98 1.38
CA SER A 121 7.19 -11.61 1.35
C SER A 121 6.12 -10.55 1.13
N ALA A 122 4.94 -10.97 0.67
CA ALA A 122 3.79 -10.09 0.51
C ALA A 122 2.49 -10.88 0.70
N ILE A 123 1.62 -10.38 1.57
CA ILE A 123 0.30 -10.98 1.84
C ILE A 123 -0.75 -9.91 1.63
N ALA A 124 -1.75 -10.22 0.80
CA ALA A 124 -2.94 -9.40 0.60
C ALA A 124 -4.10 -9.91 1.48
N PHE A 125 -4.82 -8.99 2.08
CA PHE A 125 -6.02 -9.23 2.88
C PHE A 125 -7.20 -8.54 2.19
N TYR A 126 -7.95 -9.29 1.43
CA TYR A 126 -9.15 -8.82 0.77
C TYR A 126 -10.28 -8.69 1.80
N GLY A 127 -10.93 -7.53 1.86
CA GLY A 127 -11.91 -7.22 2.89
C GLY A 127 -11.32 -6.69 4.20
N GLY A 128 -10.02 -6.43 4.25
CA GLY A 128 -9.28 -5.86 5.39
C GLY A 128 -8.64 -6.90 6.30
N LYS A 129 -7.54 -6.51 6.96
CA LYS A 129 -6.80 -7.37 7.90
C LYS A 129 -7.41 -7.37 9.29
N THR A 130 -7.61 -6.21 9.88
CA THR A 130 -8.04 -6.05 11.27
C THR A 130 -9.54 -5.92 11.43
N SER A 131 -10.20 -5.24 10.49
CA SER A 131 -11.65 -5.06 10.48
C SER A 131 -12.18 -5.34 9.09
N ALA A 132 -13.37 -5.97 9.02
CA ALA A 132 -14.07 -6.16 7.75
C ALA A 132 -14.41 -4.80 7.13
N GLY A 133 -14.24 -4.68 5.81
CA GLY A 133 -14.55 -3.43 5.11
C GLY A 133 -14.22 -3.48 3.63
N LYS A 134 -14.70 -2.48 2.91
CA LYS A 134 -14.40 -2.27 1.48
C LYS A 134 -12.99 -1.75 1.32
N ARG A 135 -12.04 -2.65 1.52
CA ARG A 135 -10.60 -2.35 1.46
C ARG A 135 -9.80 -3.61 1.14
N VAL A 136 -8.65 -3.41 0.56
CA VAL A 136 -7.62 -4.44 0.44
C VAL A 136 -6.37 -3.93 1.16
N ASP A 137 -5.92 -4.67 2.16
CA ASP A 137 -4.67 -4.38 2.85
C ASP A 137 -3.59 -5.32 2.30
N ILE A 138 -2.38 -4.81 2.15
CA ILE A 138 -1.23 -5.59 1.70
C ILE A 138 -0.09 -5.32 2.67
N GLU A 139 0.44 -6.38 3.27
CA GLU A 139 1.66 -6.32 4.06
C GLU A 139 2.82 -6.86 3.23
N ILE A 140 3.83 -6.00 3.04
CA ILE A 140 5.03 -6.34 2.28
C ILE A 140 6.22 -6.25 3.21
N ASP A 141 6.79 -7.41 3.50
CA ASP A 141 7.97 -7.50 4.33
C ASP A 141 9.24 -7.15 3.55
N THR A 142 10.07 -6.30 4.14
CA THR A 142 11.38 -5.91 3.62
C THR A 142 12.45 -6.09 4.69
N PRO A 143 13.73 -5.99 4.38
CA PRO A 143 14.78 -6.18 5.39
C PRO A 143 14.63 -5.35 6.67
N ASN A 144 14.18 -4.10 6.54
CA ASN A 144 14.21 -3.14 7.65
C ASN A 144 12.83 -2.76 8.17
N ILE A 145 11.81 -2.85 7.33
CA ILE A 145 10.45 -2.43 7.66
C ILE A 145 9.42 -3.36 7.02
N THR A 146 8.23 -3.38 7.59
CA THR A 146 7.05 -3.93 6.92
C THR A 146 6.23 -2.78 6.37
N LEU A 147 6.08 -2.73 5.05
CA LEU A 147 5.20 -1.78 4.39
C LEU A 147 3.76 -2.25 4.51
N LYS A 148 2.88 -1.33 4.91
CA LYS A 148 1.43 -1.54 4.97
C LYS A 148 0.78 -0.70 3.90
N ILE A 149 0.44 -1.34 2.79
CA ILE A 149 -0.30 -0.69 1.72
C ILE A 149 -1.78 -0.99 1.92
N ASN A 150 -2.62 0.01 1.78
CA ASN A 150 -4.05 -0.19 1.73
C ASN A 150 -4.68 0.53 0.54
N ILE A 151 -5.61 -0.15 -0.10
CA ILE A 151 -6.48 0.37 -1.14
C ILE A 151 -7.86 0.47 -0.52
N ARG A 152 -8.39 1.68 -0.42
CA ARG A 152 -9.66 1.95 0.26
C ARG A 152 -10.41 3.14 -0.35
N ASN A 153 -11.69 3.24 -0.01
CA ASN A 153 -12.47 4.45 -0.27
C ASN A 153 -12.09 5.57 0.72
N LYS A 154 -12.36 6.80 0.34
CA LYS A 154 -12.41 7.95 1.25
C LYS A 154 -13.83 8.12 1.75
N GLN A 155 -14.01 8.83 2.87
CA GLN A 155 -15.29 9.07 3.56
C GLN A 155 -16.53 9.06 2.64
N GLY A 156 -17.49 8.17 2.93
CA GLY A 156 -18.77 8.08 2.22
C GLY A 156 -18.74 7.39 0.85
N GLY A 157 -17.58 7.10 0.29
CA GLY A 157 -17.46 6.40 -0.99
C GLY A 157 -17.62 4.88 -0.88
N VAL A 158 -18.01 4.24 -1.97
CA VAL A 158 -18.12 2.77 -2.05
C VAL A 158 -16.88 2.16 -2.72
N TYR A 159 -16.33 2.85 -3.71
CA TYR A 159 -15.22 2.35 -4.55
C TYR A 159 -13.87 2.96 -4.14
N PRO A 160 -12.76 2.31 -4.49
CA PRO A 160 -11.44 2.76 -4.05
C PRO A 160 -11.10 4.14 -4.62
N SER A 161 -10.67 5.03 -3.74
CA SER A 161 -10.24 6.38 -4.12
C SER A 161 -8.76 6.64 -3.82
N HIS A 162 -8.17 5.87 -2.89
CA HIS A 162 -6.82 6.07 -2.42
C HIS A 162 -6.05 4.76 -2.30
N ILE A 163 -4.74 4.87 -2.57
CA ILE A 163 -3.72 3.94 -2.12
C ILE A 163 -2.82 4.65 -1.12
N MET A 164 -2.64 4.05 0.04
CA MET A 164 -1.80 4.58 1.11
C MET A 164 -0.71 3.57 1.45
N CYS A 165 0.46 4.06 1.79
CA CYS A 165 1.57 3.24 2.26
C CYS A 165 2.05 3.76 3.61
N ASP A 166 1.81 2.98 4.64
CA ASP A 166 2.37 3.15 5.98
C ASP A 166 3.49 2.14 6.20
N TYR A 167 4.16 2.19 7.34
CA TYR A 167 5.20 1.23 7.69
C TYR A 167 5.16 0.83 9.17
N ILE A 168 5.69 -0.36 9.43
CA ILE A 168 6.14 -0.76 10.77
C ILE A 168 7.64 -0.91 10.72
N PHE A 169 8.33 -0.22 11.62
CA PHE A 169 9.76 -0.36 11.78
C PHE A 169 10.09 -1.68 12.50
N LYS A 170 11.03 -2.43 11.94
CA LYS A 170 11.61 -3.58 12.63
C LYS A 170 12.78 -3.08 13.44
N SER A 171 12.75 -3.30 14.75
CA SER A 171 13.94 -3.06 15.58
C SER A 171 15.11 -3.85 15.00
N TYR A 172 16.25 -3.18 14.82
CA TYR A 172 17.50 -3.91 14.61
C TYR A 172 17.74 -4.76 15.86
N LYS A 173 17.75 -6.09 15.66
CA LYS A 173 18.41 -6.99 16.60
C LYS A 173 19.88 -7.04 16.25
#